data_58e3bf8f0835b0d25b5079b2eb067842
#
_entry.id   58e3bf8f0835b0d25b5079b2eb067842
#
_cell.length_a   1.000
_cell.length_b   1.000
_cell.length_c   1.000
_cell.angle_alpha   90.00
_cell.angle_beta   90.00
_cell.angle_gamma   90.00
#
_symmetry.space_group_name_H-M   'P 1'
#
loop_
_entity.id
_entity.type
_entity.pdbx_description
1 polymer ?
#
loop_
_entity_poly.entity_id
_entity_poly.type
_entity_poly.pdbx_seq_one_letter_code
_entity_poly.pdbx_strand_id
1 'polypeptide(L)'
;MLILLVVIVGIVALGQLAKVYELSSRLSGRREEDISHADTRLNANLWLVFMFGFFASVVYLYIAYGDYAPPPASVHGVQLDWLMSFNIWIITAVFFLVNAALFVFAWKYAYDKDRKATFFPHDNRLELIWTVIPSIVLAVIIIYGLQTWNAMTGDASPEALRVELY
;
A
#
# COMPACT_ATOMS: atom_id res chain seq x y z
N MET A 1 -17.59 20.37 0.79
CA MET A 1 -16.94 21.60 0.32
C MET A 1 -15.96 22.18 1.33
N LEU A 2 -16.35 22.38 2.60
CA LEU A 2 -15.48 22.94 3.65
C LEU A 2 -14.22 22.08 3.91
N ILE A 3 -14.37 20.76 4.03
CA ILE A 3 -13.25 19.81 4.26
C ILE A 3 -12.23 19.88 3.13
N LEU A 4 -12.69 19.92 1.87
CA LEU A 4 -11.81 20.05 0.71
C LEU A 4 -11.02 21.37 0.74
N LEU A 5 -11.66 22.45 1.11
CA LEU A 5 -11.03 23.75 1.24
C LEU A 5 -9.97 23.77 2.35
N VAL A 6 -10.26 23.16 3.52
CA VAL A 6 -9.31 23.01 4.63
C VAL A 6 -8.09 22.19 4.20
N VAL A 7 -8.30 21.08 3.47
CA VAL A 7 -7.20 20.25 2.96
C VAL A 7 -6.34 21.04 1.97
N ILE A 8 -6.93 21.76 1.02
CA ILE A 8 -6.19 22.58 0.05
C ILE A 8 -5.38 23.67 0.76
N VAL A 9 -6.00 24.39 1.69
CA VAL A 9 -5.31 25.43 2.48
C VAL A 9 -4.18 24.82 3.31
N GLY A 10 -4.38 23.64 3.90
CA GLY A 10 -3.35 22.90 4.63
C GLY A 10 -2.15 22.54 3.73
N ILE A 11 -2.39 22.02 2.52
CA ILE A 11 -1.32 21.71 1.56
C ILE A 11 -0.57 22.97 1.13
N VAL A 12 -1.28 24.06 0.85
CA VAL A 12 -0.66 25.33 0.47
C VAL A 12 0.17 25.89 1.64
N ALA A 13 -0.33 25.84 2.86
CA ALA A 13 0.39 26.29 4.05
C ALA A 13 1.68 25.48 4.27
N LEU A 14 1.64 24.16 4.12
CA LEU A 14 2.81 23.28 4.20
C LEU A 14 3.84 23.63 3.10
N GLY A 15 3.36 23.87 1.88
CA GLY A 15 4.24 24.31 0.77
C GLY A 15 4.91 25.66 1.04
N GLN A 16 4.21 26.63 1.64
CA GLN A 16 4.78 27.91 2.03
C GLN A 16 5.78 27.77 3.19
N LEU A 17 5.50 26.94 4.18
CA LEU A 17 6.44 26.64 5.26
C LEU A 17 7.73 26.00 4.73
N ALA A 18 7.64 25.07 3.79
CA ALA A 18 8.80 24.47 3.14
C ALA A 18 9.65 25.51 2.41
N LYS A 19 9.03 26.45 1.66
CA LYS A 19 9.73 27.56 1.00
C LYS A 19 10.41 28.51 1.99
N VAL A 20 9.74 28.85 3.08
CA VAL A 20 10.32 29.70 4.13
C VAL A 20 11.53 29.01 4.76
N TYR A 21 11.44 27.72 5.02
CA TYR A 21 12.55 26.91 5.54
C TYR A 21 13.74 26.90 4.56
N GLU A 22 13.48 26.67 3.27
CA GLU A 22 14.50 26.68 2.22
C GLU A 22 15.20 28.04 2.11
N LEU A 23 14.42 29.14 2.07
CA LEU A 23 14.96 30.51 2.04
C LEU A 23 15.78 30.82 3.30
N SER A 24 15.32 30.41 4.47
CA SER A 24 16.06 30.58 5.73
C SER A 24 17.37 29.80 5.73
N SER A 25 17.37 28.59 5.20
CA SER A 25 18.55 27.75 5.04
C SER A 25 19.60 28.39 4.12
N ARG A 26 19.17 28.96 2.98
CA ARG A 26 20.03 29.66 2.04
C ARG A 26 20.62 30.94 2.65
N LEU A 27 19.83 31.70 3.41
CA LEU A 27 20.30 32.92 4.10
C LEU A 27 21.30 32.59 5.24
N SER A 28 21.16 31.41 5.86
CA SER A 28 22.09 30.95 6.91
C SER A 28 23.41 30.37 6.37
N GLY A 29 23.62 30.43 5.03
CA GLY A 29 24.85 29.92 4.41
C GLY A 29 25.05 28.41 4.49
N ARG A 30 24.04 27.67 4.92
CA ARG A 30 24.05 26.20 4.87
C ARG A 30 23.90 25.77 3.42
N ARG A 31 24.91 25.13 2.87
CA ARG A 31 24.80 24.51 1.55
C ARG A 31 23.86 23.30 1.67
N GLU A 32 23.06 23.05 0.63
CA GLU A 32 22.19 21.85 0.54
C GLU A 32 22.98 20.53 0.69
N GLU A 33 24.31 20.62 0.46
CA GLU A 33 25.25 19.51 0.58
C GLU A 33 25.68 19.21 2.04
N ASP A 34 25.46 20.18 2.97
CA ASP A 34 25.80 20.02 4.39
C ASP A 34 24.65 19.36 5.18
N ILE A 35 24.37 18.10 4.85
CA ILE A 35 23.38 17.30 5.58
C ILE A 35 23.98 16.95 6.95
N SER A 36 23.38 17.49 8.01
CA SER A 36 23.75 17.14 9.37
C SER A 36 23.41 15.67 9.65
N HIS A 37 24.37 14.93 10.23
CA HIS A 37 24.13 13.55 10.65
C HIS A 37 22.99 13.44 11.66
N ALA A 38 22.80 14.45 12.52
CA ALA A 38 21.71 14.50 13.49
C ALA A 38 20.35 14.64 12.79
N ASP A 39 20.22 15.51 11.78
CA ASP A 39 18.97 15.72 11.04
C ASP A 39 18.58 14.47 10.24
N THR A 40 19.56 13.80 9.63
CA THR A 40 19.34 12.54 8.91
C THR A 40 18.82 11.45 9.85
N ARG A 41 19.42 11.33 11.03
CA ARG A 41 19.00 10.35 12.04
C ARG A 41 17.62 10.68 12.61
N LEU A 42 17.34 11.96 12.85
CA LEU A 42 16.02 12.41 13.28
C LEU A 42 14.95 12.05 12.25
N ASN A 43 15.19 12.38 10.97
CA ASN A 43 14.27 12.05 9.88
C ASN A 43 14.06 10.53 9.76
N ALA A 44 15.11 9.73 9.83
CA ALA A 44 15.01 8.28 9.78
C ALA A 44 14.16 7.72 10.94
N ASN A 45 14.33 8.25 12.15
CA ASN A 45 13.52 7.86 13.31
C ASN A 45 12.07 8.31 13.18
N LEU A 46 11.82 9.51 12.65
CA LEU A 46 10.46 10.00 12.37
C LEU A 46 9.75 9.11 11.35
N TRP A 47 10.46 8.60 10.33
CA TRP A 47 9.91 7.62 9.38
C TRP A 47 9.46 6.33 10.05
N LEU A 48 10.22 5.81 11.04
CA LEU A 48 9.78 4.64 11.82
C LEU A 48 8.53 4.94 12.67
N VAL A 49 8.52 6.08 13.35
CA VAL A 49 7.32 6.51 14.12
C VAL A 49 6.11 6.64 13.21
N PHE A 50 6.30 7.26 12.04
CA PHE A 50 5.25 7.37 11.03
C PHE A 50 4.76 5.99 10.56
N MET A 51 5.66 5.04 10.31
CA MET A 51 5.28 3.66 9.96
C MET A 51 4.34 3.03 10.97
N PHE A 52 4.68 3.12 12.26
CA PHE A 52 3.82 2.54 13.31
C PHE A 52 2.46 3.24 13.37
N GLY A 53 2.44 4.58 13.32
CA GLY A 53 1.20 5.35 13.27
C GLY A 53 0.34 5.04 12.04
N PHE A 54 0.99 4.92 10.88
CA PHE A 54 0.34 4.56 9.63
C PHE A 54 -0.27 3.15 9.67
N PHE A 55 0.49 2.14 10.10
CA PHE A 55 -0.04 0.78 10.24
C PHE A 55 -1.16 0.68 11.28
N ALA A 56 -1.00 1.35 12.41
CA ALA A 56 -2.04 1.42 13.42
C ALA A 56 -3.33 2.06 12.87
N SER A 57 -3.21 3.13 12.07
CA SER A 57 -4.36 3.78 11.44
C SER A 57 -5.06 2.88 10.42
N VAL A 58 -4.30 2.12 9.60
CA VAL A 58 -4.87 1.16 8.64
C VAL A 58 -5.62 0.05 9.37
N VAL A 59 -5.02 -0.52 10.42
CA VAL A 59 -5.67 -1.57 11.24
C VAL A 59 -6.92 -1.01 11.94
N TYR A 60 -6.82 0.19 12.51
CA TYR A 60 -7.97 0.84 13.13
C TYR A 60 -9.12 1.05 12.15
N LEU A 61 -8.84 1.58 10.96
CA LEU A 61 -9.85 1.80 9.92
C LEU A 61 -10.47 0.48 9.46
N TYR A 62 -9.67 -0.57 9.33
CA TYR A 62 -10.18 -1.89 8.98
C TYR A 62 -11.12 -2.44 10.06
N ILE A 63 -10.76 -2.32 11.34
CA ILE A 63 -11.61 -2.79 12.44
C ILE A 63 -12.87 -1.93 12.59
N ALA A 64 -12.75 -0.61 12.44
CA ALA A 64 -13.85 0.32 12.66
C ALA A 64 -14.86 0.33 11.48
N TYR A 65 -14.40 0.04 10.26
CA TYR A 65 -15.19 0.21 9.03
C TYR A 65 -15.16 -1.01 8.11
N GLY A 66 -14.58 -2.14 8.53
CA GLY A 66 -14.42 -3.34 7.69
C GLY A 66 -15.74 -4.06 7.35
N ASP A 67 -16.76 -3.90 8.18
CA ASP A 67 -18.07 -4.59 8.05
C ASP A 67 -19.09 -3.82 7.21
N TYR A 68 -18.64 -3.07 6.21
CA TYR A 68 -19.56 -2.28 5.37
C TYR A 68 -20.26 -3.08 4.26
N ALA A 69 -19.83 -4.30 4.00
CA ALA A 69 -20.46 -5.14 2.99
C ALA A 69 -21.79 -5.71 3.49
N PRO A 70 -22.92 -5.52 2.78
CA PRO A 70 -24.17 -6.16 3.14
C PRO A 70 -24.01 -7.69 3.06
N PRO A 71 -24.78 -8.46 3.84
CA PRO A 71 -24.73 -9.92 3.78
C PRO A 71 -25.11 -10.41 2.37
N PRO A 72 -24.46 -11.46 1.86
CA PRO A 72 -24.73 -11.96 0.53
C PRO A 72 -26.17 -12.46 0.41
N ALA A 73 -26.88 -12.01 -0.63
CA ALA A 73 -28.29 -12.36 -0.85
C ALA A 73 -28.48 -13.57 -1.79
N SER A 74 -27.40 -14.20 -2.26
CA SER A 74 -27.44 -15.34 -3.17
C SER A 74 -26.30 -16.31 -2.92
N VAL A 75 -26.43 -17.58 -3.38
CA VAL A 75 -25.37 -18.58 -3.30
C VAL A 75 -24.09 -18.12 -4.01
N HIS A 76 -24.23 -17.49 -5.17
CA HIS A 76 -23.10 -16.93 -5.91
C HIS A 76 -22.48 -15.73 -5.19
N GLY A 77 -23.29 -14.94 -4.47
CA GLY A 77 -22.82 -13.84 -3.64
C GLY A 77 -21.84 -14.32 -2.56
N VAL A 78 -22.13 -15.44 -1.89
CA VAL A 78 -21.23 -16.04 -0.91
C VAL A 78 -19.87 -16.39 -1.52
N GLN A 79 -19.84 -16.94 -2.73
CA GLN A 79 -18.61 -17.31 -3.42
C GLN A 79 -17.80 -16.06 -3.83
N LEU A 80 -18.48 -15.01 -4.27
CA LEU A 80 -17.84 -13.72 -4.59
C LEU A 80 -17.25 -13.05 -3.36
N ASP A 81 -17.97 -13.04 -2.25
CA ASP A 81 -17.50 -12.46 -1.00
C ASP A 81 -16.27 -13.21 -0.47
N TRP A 82 -16.27 -14.53 -0.57
CA TRP A 82 -15.10 -15.33 -0.23
C TRP A 82 -13.88 -14.97 -1.12
N LEU A 83 -14.09 -14.91 -2.44
CA LEU A 83 -13.03 -14.55 -3.38
C LEU A 83 -12.50 -13.14 -3.12
N MET A 84 -13.40 -12.19 -2.85
CA MET A 84 -13.03 -10.82 -2.50
C MET A 84 -12.20 -10.78 -1.21
N SER A 85 -12.66 -11.46 -0.17
CA SER A 85 -11.94 -11.55 1.11
C SER A 85 -10.57 -12.18 0.95
N PHE A 86 -10.47 -13.27 0.17
CA PHE A 86 -9.19 -13.91 -0.15
C PHE A 86 -8.21 -12.94 -0.83
N ASN A 87 -8.68 -12.18 -1.84
CA ASN A 87 -7.87 -11.17 -2.51
C ASN A 87 -7.44 -10.04 -1.56
N ILE A 88 -8.35 -9.53 -0.74
CA ILE A 88 -8.05 -8.48 0.24
C ILE A 88 -6.99 -8.95 1.23
N TRP A 89 -7.06 -10.19 1.71
CA TRP A 89 -6.05 -10.76 2.60
C TRP A 89 -4.66 -10.81 1.97
N ILE A 90 -4.56 -11.26 0.72
CA ILE A 90 -3.29 -11.29 -0.02
C ILE A 90 -2.74 -9.88 -0.18
N ILE A 91 -3.57 -8.94 -0.67
CA ILE A 91 -3.16 -7.55 -0.89
C ILE A 91 -2.71 -6.91 0.42
N THR A 92 -3.45 -7.14 1.51
CA THR A 92 -3.12 -6.61 2.84
C THR A 92 -1.79 -7.16 3.36
N ALA A 93 -1.57 -8.47 3.21
CA ALA A 93 -0.30 -9.10 3.61
C ALA A 93 0.89 -8.52 2.85
N VAL A 94 0.78 -8.41 1.51
CA VAL A 94 1.81 -7.81 0.66
C VAL A 94 2.01 -6.34 0.99
N PHE A 95 0.93 -5.58 1.23
CA PHE A 95 0.98 -4.17 1.61
C PHE A 95 1.82 -3.97 2.88
N PHE A 96 1.53 -4.71 3.97
CA PHE A 96 2.30 -4.59 5.20
C PHE A 96 3.75 -5.01 5.03
N LEU A 97 4.01 -6.10 4.31
CA LEU A 97 5.36 -6.60 4.07
C LEU A 97 6.22 -5.60 3.30
N VAL A 98 5.69 -5.10 2.17
CA VAL A 98 6.44 -4.18 1.30
C VAL A 98 6.66 -2.84 1.98
N ASN A 99 5.63 -2.27 2.64
CA ASN A 99 5.78 -1.01 3.35
C ASN A 99 6.70 -1.15 4.58
N ALA A 100 6.62 -2.24 5.34
CA ALA A 100 7.55 -2.49 6.44
C ALA A 100 9.01 -2.54 5.94
N ALA A 101 9.27 -3.26 4.84
CA ALA A 101 10.59 -3.31 4.22
C ALA A 101 11.06 -1.92 3.78
N LEU A 102 10.18 -1.12 3.14
CA LEU A 102 10.47 0.24 2.71
C LEU A 102 10.91 1.13 3.87
N PHE A 103 10.12 1.18 4.95
CA PHE A 103 10.42 2.03 6.10
C PHE A 103 11.67 1.57 6.86
N VAL A 104 11.82 0.25 7.04
CA VAL A 104 13.01 -0.31 7.71
C VAL A 104 14.27 -0.04 6.90
N PHE A 105 14.23 -0.17 5.57
CA PHE A 105 15.38 0.12 4.73
C PHE A 105 15.69 1.61 4.68
N ALA A 106 14.69 2.48 4.62
CA ALA A 106 14.89 3.92 4.70
C ALA A 106 15.56 4.33 6.03
N TRP A 107 15.17 3.71 7.14
CA TRP A 107 15.80 3.93 8.43
C TRP A 107 17.22 3.34 8.52
N LYS A 108 17.38 2.07 8.09
CA LYS A 108 18.66 1.34 8.19
C LYS A 108 19.73 1.94 7.29
N TYR A 109 19.34 2.36 6.09
CA TYR A 109 20.24 2.87 5.06
C TYR A 109 20.20 4.40 4.95
N ALA A 110 19.74 5.09 5.99
CA ALA A 110 19.88 6.55 6.11
C ALA A 110 21.33 6.97 5.87
N TYR A 111 21.52 8.16 5.30
CA TYR A 111 22.84 8.67 4.95
C TYR A 111 23.81 8.64 6.14
N ASP A 112 25.01 8.13 5.88
CA ASP A 112 26.12 8.05 6.82
C ASP A 112 27.43 8.36 6.08
N LYS A 113 28.22 9.29 6.61
CA LYS A 113 29.49 9.75 6.00
C LYS A 113 30.52 8.63 5.85
N ASP A 114 30.49 7.68 6.79
CA ASP A 114 31.48 6.59 6.86
C ASP A 114 31.08 5.37 6.03
N ARG A 115 29.85 5.37 5.51
CA ARG A 115 29.30 4.26 4.73
C ARG A 115 29.26 4.59 3.25
N LYS A 116 29.97 3.80 2.45
CA LYS A 116 29.89 3.87 0.99
C LYS A 116 28.77 2.97 0.48
N ALA A 117 27.93 3.51 -0.40
CA ALA A 117 26.93 2.72 -1.10
C ALA A 117 27.63 1.75 -2.07
N THR A 118 27.13 0.51 -2.12
CA THR A 118 27.58 -0.47 -3.11
C THR A 118 26.72 -0.34 -4.34
N PHE A 119 27.36 -0.27 -5.50
CA PHE A 119 26.66 -0.19 -6.76
C PHE A 119 26.26 -1.59 -7.25
N PHE A 120 24.95 -1.84 -7.35
CA PHE A 120 24.39 -3.07 -7.91
C PHE A 120 23.56 -2.75 -9.15
N PRO A 121 24.14 -2.77 -10.35
CA PRO A 121 23.38 -2.47 -11.57
C PRO A 121 22.38 -3.57 -11.92
N HIS A 122 22.72 -4.83 -11.62
CA HIS A 122 21.89 -6.00 -11.90
C HIS A 122 22.10 -7.07 -10.83
N ASP A 123 21.00 -7.66 -10.37
CA ASP A 123 21.01 -8.85 -9.52
C ASP A 123 19.93 -9.83 -10.00
N ASN A 124 20.33 -10.83 -10.77
CA ASN A 124 19.44 -11.84 -11.32
C ASN A 124 18.64 -12.60 -10.26
N ARG A 125 19.16 -12.73 -9.03
CA ARG A 125 18.46 -13.41 -7.94
C ARG A 125 17.32 -12.56 -7.41
N LEU A 126 17.57 -11.28 -7.20
CA LEU A 126 16.52 -10.33 -6.78
C LEU A 126 15.47 -10.21 -7.88
N GLU A 127 15.87 -10.08 -9.14
CA GLU A 127 14.95 -10.01 -10.29
C GLU A 127 14.06 -11.25 -10.35
N LEU A 128 14.61 -12.43 -10.18
CA LEU A 128 13.85 -13.68 -10.16
C LEU A 128 12.85 -13.72 -9.00
N ILE A 129 13.25 -13.30 -7.80
CA ILE A 129 12.38 -13.33 -6.61
C ILE A 129 11.17 -12.42 -6.79
N TRP A 130 11.38 -11.15 -7.18
CA TRP A 130 10.26 -10.21 -7.31
C TRP A 130 9.39 -10.43 -8.55
N THR A 131 9.84 -11.26 -9.50
CA THR A 131 9.03 -11.66 -10.65
C THR A 131 8.26 -12.95 -10.37
N VAL A 132 8.94 -13.98 -9.85
CA VAL A 132 8.34 -15.32 -9.69
C VAL A 132 7.32 -15.34 -8.55
N ILE A 133 7.61 -14.71 -7.41
CA ILE A 133 6.68 -14.72 -6.28
C ILE A 133 5.34 -14.06 -6.62
N PRO A 134 5.28 -12.83 -7.16
CA PRO A 134 4.01 -12.23 -7.58
C PRO A 134 3.31 -13.01 -8.70
N SER A 135 4.07 -13.61 -9.62
CA SER A 135 3.50 -14.41 -10.72
C SER A 135 2.78 -15.66 -10.20
N ILE A 136 3.35 -16.34 -9.21
CA ILE A 136 2.69 -17.50 -8.57
C ILE A 136 1.42 -17.06 -7.84
N VAL A 137 1.48 -15.98 -7.07
CA VAL A 137 0.32 -15.43 -6.37
C VAL A 137 -0.79 -15.06 -7.36
N LEU A 138 -0.42 -14.38 -8.45
CA LEU A 138 -1.36 -14.01 -9.52
C LEU A 138 -1.98 -15.24 -10.19
N ALA A 139 -1.20 -16.28 -10.47
CA ALA A 139 -1.70 -17.53 -11.04
C ALA A 139 -2.76 -18.18 -10.13
N VAL A 140 -2.51 -18.21 -8.81
CA VAL A 140 -3.48 -18.72 -7.83
C VAL A 140 -4.77 -17.91 -7.85
N ILE A 141 -4.68 -16.57 -7.84
CA ILE A 141 -5.83 -15.66 -7.89
C ILE A 141 -6.64 -15.90 -9.16
N ILE A 142 -5.98 -16.03 -10.31
CA ILE A 142 -6.64 -16.28 -11.61
C ILE A 142 -7.38 -17.61 -11.59
N ILE A 143 -6.78 -18.68 -11.07
CA ILE A 143 -7.42 -20.00 -11.00
C ILE A 143 -8.71 -19.95 -10.16
N TYR A 144 -8.67 -19.35 -8.97
CA TYR A 144 -9.86 -19.17 -8.15
C TYR A 144 -10.89 -18.24 -8.78
N GLY A 145 -10.46 -17.17 -9.44
CA GLY A 145 -11.33 -16.27 -10.18
C GLY A 145 -12.07 -16.97 -11.33
N LEU A 146 -11.35 -17.79 -12.12
CA LEU A 146 -11.94 -18.56 -13.20
C LEU A 146 -12.91 -19.64 -12.69
N GLN A 147 -12.60 -20.31 -11.58
CA GLN A 147 -13.52 -21.28 -10.97
C GLN A 147 -14.82 -20.60 -10.54
N THR A 148 -14.75 -19.46 -9.87
CA THR A 148 -15.92 -18.68 -9.45
C THR A 148 -16.70 -18.18 -10.67
N TRP A 149 -16.01 -17.66 -11.68
CA TRP A 149 -16.64 -17.21 -12.93
C TRP A 149 -17.40 -18.36 -13.63
N ASN A 150 -16.76 -19.50 -13.80
CA ASN A 150 -17.40 -20.65 -14.45
C ASN A 150 -18.60 -21.19 -13.65
N ALA A 151 -18.55 -21.14 -12.32
CA ALA A 151 -19.68 -21.51 -11.48
C ALA A 151 -20.90 -20.56 -11.63
N MET A 152 -20.63 -19.29 -11.95
CA MET A 152 -21.68 -18.27 -12.12
C MET A 152 -22.26 -18.23 -13.53
N THR A 153 -21.43 -18.50 -14.55
CA THR A 153 -21.81 -18.39 -15.98
C THR A 153 -22.07 -19.73 -16.65
N GLY A 154 -21.92 -20.84 -15.91
CA GLY A 154 -22.20 -22.18 -16.39
C GLY A 154 -23.70 -22.42 -16.68
N ASP A 155 -23.99 -23.56 -17.28
CA ASP A 155 -25.36 -23.94 -17.59
C ASP A 155 -26.22 -23.99 -16.33
N ALA A 156 -27.47 -23.52 -16.47
CA ALA A 156 -28.44 -23.57 -15.39
C ALA A 156 -28.72 -25.02 -15.00
N SER A 157 -28.91 -25.26 -13.70
CA SER A 157 -29.26 -26.59 -13.20
C SER A 157 -30.54 -27.11 -13.90
N PRO A 158 -30.69 -28.43 -14.13
CA PRO A 158 -31.87 -29.01 -14.72
C PRO A 158 -33.18 -28.68 -13.97
N GLU A 159 -33.07 -28.34 -12.69
CA GLU A 159 -34.18 -27.95 -11.81
C GLU A 159 -34.41 -26.43 -11.78
N ALA A 160 -33.64 -25.65 -12.52
CA ALA A 160 -33.78 -24.20 -12.55
C ALA A 160 -35.10 -23.80 -13.21
N LEU A 161 -35.80 -22.87 -12.59
CA LEU A 161 -37.02 -22.32 -13.11
C LEU A 161 -36.71 -21.36 -14.27
N ARG A 162 -37.16 -21.72 -15.48
CA ARG A 162 -37.01 -20.88 -16.67
C ARG A 162 -38.15 -19.87 -16.71
N VAL A 163 -37.84 -18.59 -16.57
CA VAL A 163 -38.81 -17.49 -16.67
C VAL A 163 -38.58 -16.75 -18.00
N GLU A 164 -39.58 -16.76 -18.88
CA GLU A 164 -39.59 -15.98 -20.11
C GLU A 164 -40.44 -14.71 -19.88
N LEU A 165 -39.84 -13.55 -20.13
CA LEU A 165 -40.52 -12.26 -20.06
C LEU A 165 -40.86 -11.81 -21.48
N TYR A 166 -42.16 -11.62 -21.75
CA TYR A 166 -42.67 -11.14 -23.02
C TYR A 166 -42.98 -9.65 -22.94
#